data_c7744b1fa99e052cb76e658dfcb9055f
#
_entry.id   c7744b1fa99e052cb76e658dfcb9055f
#
_cell.length_a   1.000
_cell.length_b   1.000
_cell.length_c   1.000
_cell.angle_alpha   90.00
_cell.angle_beta   90.00
_cell.angle_gamma   90.00
#
_symmetry.space_group_name_H-M   'P 1'
#
loop_
_entity.id
_entity.type
_entity.pdbx_description
1 polymer ?
#
loop_
_entity_poly.entity_id
_entity_poly.type
_entity_poly.pdbx_seq_one_letter_code
_entity_poly.pdbx_strand_id
1 'polypeptide(L)'
;FVLDVDGFCRTLDGKYDLLILFNPNNPPSSPISINDLRRIVSFCNERNIFVMIDETYVEFAPDINEITAVSLTREFTNLMILRGVSKFYAAPGMRLGYGITGNLEFLKKMKEKQVPWSLNSLGALAGELMLKDKNYIRHTRDLILSERTRLLKALENIPTYKTYPAYANFLLLKIQKPCLTSQDVFDACIHQGLMIRDCSSFECLDGEYIRFCIMHPQNNTRLLHILETL
;
A
#
# COMPACT_ATOMS: atom_id res chain seq x y z
N PHE A 1 1.00 4.32 13.75
CA PHE A 1 0.25 4.84 12.59
C PHE A 1 -1.17 4.25 12.58
N VAL A 2 -2.02 4.76 13.44
CA VAL A 2 -3.46 4.42 13.48
C VAL A 2 -4.23 5.69 13.15
N LEU A 3 -5.19 5.62 12.22
CA LEU A 3 -6.01 6.75 11.83
C LEU A 3 -7.05 7.03 12.94
N ASP A 4 -7.06 8.26 13.48
CA ASP A 4 -8.20 8.78 14.24
C ASP A 4 -9.30 9.16 13.25
N VAL A 5 -10.26 8.26 13.05
CA VAL A 5 -11.32 8.43 12.05
C VAL A 5 -12.21 9.63 12.38
N ASP A 6 -12.52 9.86 13.65
CA ASP A 6 -13.40 10.98 14.05
C ASP A 6 -12.69 12.32 13.88
N GLY A 7 -11.41 12.37 14.27
CA GLY A 7 -10.56 13.54 14.02
C GLY A 7 -10.41 13.82 12.53
N PHE A 8 -10.14 12.78 11.75
CA PHE A 8 -10.03 12.88 10.31
C PHE A 8 -11.30 13.36 9.63
N CYS A 9 -12.44 12.79 9.95
CA CYS A 9 -13.74 13.23 9.41
C CYS A 9 -14.04 14.70 9.71
N ARG A 10 -13.69 15.19 10.89
CA ARG A 10 -13.83 16.62 11.22
C ARG A 10 -13.01 17.53 10.32
N THR A 11 -11.86 17.08 9.80
CA THR A 11 -11.04 17.88 8.86
C THR A 11 -11.65 18.00 7.47
N LEU A 12 -12.59 17.12 7.10
CA LEU A 12 -13.24 17.09 5.78
C LEU A 12 -14.45 18.03 5.69
N ASP A 13 -14.65 18.92 6.64
CA ASP A 13 -15.85 19.74 6.79
C ASP A 13 -16.10 20.68 5.61
N GLY A 14 -16.88 20.19 4.63
CA GLY A 14 -17.51 20.98 3.55
C GLY A 14 -16.58 21.66 2.53
N LYS A 15 -15.27 21.36 2.53
CA LYS A 15 -14.26 22.06 1.71
C LYS A 15 -13.73 21.27 0.52
N TYR A 16 -14.13 20.00 0.39
CA TYR A 16 -13.53 19.09 -0.57
C TYR A 16 -14.59 18.41 -1.42
N ASP A 17 -14.30 18.25 -2.72
CA ASP A 17 -15.13 17.49 -3.65
C ASP A 17 -14.65 16.05 -3.80
N LEU A 18 -13.36 15.78 -3.51
CA LEU A 18 -12.70 14.51 -3.68
C LEU A 18 -11.80 14.20 -2.49
N LEU A 19 -11.93 12.99 -1.95
CA LEU A 19 -11.01 12.39 -1.01
C LEU A 19 -10.28 11.23 -1.66
N ILE A 20 -8.95 11.21 -1.57
CA ILE A 20 -8.11 10.10 -2.01
C ILE A 20 -7.46 9.45 -0.79
N LEU A 21 -7.69 8.16 -0.60
CA LEU A 21 -7.09 7.33 0.44
C LEU A 21 -6.23 6.23 -0.17
N PHE A 22 -5.22 5.80 0.57
CA PHE A 22 -4.37 4.65 0.24
C PHE A 22 -4.57 3.56 1.30
N ASN A 23 -4.95 2.35 0.87
CA ASN A 23 -5.21 1.26 1.81
C ASN A 23 -4.71 -0.10 1.30
N PRO A 24 -3.63 -0.68 1.87
CA PRO A 24 -2.76 -0.15 2.95
C PRO A 24 -2.00 1.13 2.54
N ASN A 25 -1.70 1.97 3.53
CA ASN A 25 -1.01 3.24 3.30
C ASN A 25 0.49 3.05 3.02
N ASN A 26 1.10 4.05 2.40
CA ASN A 26 2.53 4.15 2.11
C ASN A 26 3.03 5.54 2.56
N PRO A 27 4.00 5.64 3.46
CA PRO A 27 5.04 4.64 3.81
C PRO A 27 4.72 3.70 4.98
N PRO A 28 3.72 3.89 5.87
CA PRO A 28 3.62 3.11 7.11
C PRO A 28 3.11 1.67 6.92
N SER A 29 2.58 1.32 5.73
CA SER A 29 1.96 0.01 5.49
C SER A 29 0.74 -0.29 6.39
N SER A 30 0.21 0.74 7.07
CA SER A 30 -0.93 0.61 7.98
C SER A 30 -2.24 0.47 7.20
N PRO A 31 -3.16 -0.41 7.63
CA PRO A 31 -4.48 -0.52 7.04
C PRO A 31 -5.48 0.42 7.71
N ILE A 32 -6.55 0.72 6.99
CA ILE A 32 -7.80 1.22 7.54
C ILE A 32 -8.78 0.05 7.49
N SER A 33 -9.46 -0.25 8.59
CA SER A 33 -10.41 -1.36 8.64
C SER A 33 -11.63 -1.10 7.74
N ILE A 34 -12.29 -2.17 7.27
CA ILE A 34 -13.52 -2.04 6.47
C ILE A 34 -14.61 -1.25 7.22
N ASN A 35 -14.69 -1.36 8.55
CA ASN A 35 -15.64 -0.62 9.37
C ASN A 35 -15.31 0.88 9.40
N ASP A 36 -14.04 1.24 9.53
CA ASP A 36 -13.59 2.62 9.50
C ASP A 36 -13.72 3.23 8.10
N LEU A 37 -13.40 2.46 7.05
CA LEU A 37 -13.66 2.88 5.67
C LEU A 37 -15.14 3.15 5.43
N ARG A 38 -16.05 2.31 5.95
CA ARG A 38 -17.49 2.53 5.87
C ARG A 38 -17.90 3.84 6.53
N ARG A 39 -17.37 4.14 7.73
CA ARG A 39 -17.64 5.39 8.45
C ARG A 39 -17.19 6.61 7.65
N ILE A 40 -15.98 6.57 7.10
CA ILE A 40 -15.42 7.65 6.28
C ILE A 40 -16.25 7.86 5.01
N VAL A 41 -16.56 6.78 4.27
CA VAL A 41 -17.33 6.86 3.02
C VAL A 41 -18.75 7.36 3.27
N SER A 42 -19.41 6.91 4.35
CA SER A 42 -20.74 7.40 4.74
C SER A 42 -20.71 8.90 5.06
N PHE A 43 -19.72 9.34 5.86
CA PHE A 43 -19.52 10.75 6.19
C PHE A 43 -19.31 11.61 4.94
N CYS A 44 -18.52 11.11 3.99
CA CYS A 44 -18.27 11.79 2.71
C CYS A 44 -19.53 11.82 1.83
N ASN A 45 -20.33 10.73 1.84
CA ASN A 45 -21.56 10.65 1.08
C ASN A 45 -22.59 11.72 1.49
N GLU A 46 -22.74 11.94 2.79
CA GLU A 46 -23.64 12.97 3.35
C GLU A 46 -23.23 14.41 2.94
N ARG A 47 -21.96 14.58 2.53
CA ARG A 47 -21.37 15.89 2.15
C ARG A 47 -21.07 16.03 0.66
N ASN A 48 -21.54 15.07 -0.15
CA ASN A 48 -21.29 15.00 -1.59
C ASN A 48 -19.79 14.94 -1.95
N ILE A 49 -18.95 14.40 -1.07
CA ILE A 49 -17.52 14.18 -1.32
C ILE A 49 -17.37 12.81 -2.02
N PHE A 50 -16.74 12.78 -3.18
CA PHE A 50 -16.39 11.53 -3.85
C PHE A 50 -15.15 10.93 -3.23
N VAL A 51 -15.12 9.60 -3.03
CA VAL A 51 -14.01 8.90 -2.39
C VAL A 51 -13.34 7.97 -3.38
N MET A 52 -12.03 8.10 -3.54
CA MET A 52 -11.18 7.16 -4.29
C MET A 52 -10.26 6.47 -3.31
N ILE A 53 -10.25 5.13 -3.31
CA ILE A 53 -9.37 4.34 -2.46
C ILE A 53 -8.40 3.56 -3.34
N ASP A 54 -7.11 3.86 -3.23
CA ASP A 54 -6.05 3.12 -3.89
C ASP A 54 -5.70 1.87 -3.06
N GLU A 55 -6.09 0.72 -3.56
CA GLU A 55 -5.83 -0.59 -2.99
C GLU A 55 -4.69 -1.33 -3.72
N THR A 56 -3.73 -0.63 -4.30
CA THR A 56 -2.60 -1.23 -5.05
C THR A 56 -1.79 -2.25 -4.24
N TYR A 57 -1.84 -2.20 -2.92
CA TYR A 57 -1.13 -3.12 -2.02
C TYR A 57 -2.05 -4.11 -1.28
N VAL A 58 -3.34 -4.09 -1.52
CA VAL A 58 -4.33 -4.87 -0.74
C VAL A 58 -4.11 -6.38 -0.80
N GLU A 59 -3.64 -6.91 -1.94
CA GLU A 59 -3.40 -8.33 -2.13
C GLU A 59 -2.33 -8.90 -1.20
N PHE A 60 -1.47 -8.06 -0.64
CA PHE A 60 -0.45 -8.45 0.33
C PHE A 60 -0.96 -8.57 1.77
N ALA A 61 -2.18 -8.13 2.06
CA ALA A 61 -2.75 -8.19 3.40
C ALA A 61 -2.95 -9.63 3.88
N PRO A 62 -2.82 -9.91 5.19
CA PRO A 62 -3.11 -11.24 5.75
C PRO A 62 -4.54 -11.68 5.45
N ASP A 63 -5.52 -10.84 5.73
CA ASP A 63 -6.90 -10.99 5.26
C ASP A 63 -7.32 -9.74 4.48
N ILE A 64 -7.60 -9.94 3.20
CA ILE A 64 -8.02 -8.85 2.30
C ILE A 64 -9.41 -8.34 2.70
N ASN A 65 -10.28 -9.21 3.20
CA ASN A 65 -11.67 -8.84 3.50
C ASN A 65 -11.80 -7.88 4.68
N GLU A 66 -10.80 -7.85 5.57
CA GLU A 66 -10.78 -6.94 6.72
C GLU A 66 -10.51 -5.49 6.32
N ILE A 67 -9.90 -5.27 5.14
CA ILE A 67 -9.41 -3.95 4.76
C ILE A 67 -9.87 -3.47 3.38
N THR A 68 -10.35 -4.36 2.50
CA THR A 68 -10.85 -3.93 1.18
C THR A 68 -12.19 -3.23 1.28
N ALA A 69 -12.34 -2.12 0.56
CA ALA A 69 -13.60 -1.40 0.42
C ALA A 69 -14.46 -1.87 -0.77
N VAL A 70 -14.06 -2.93 -1.47
CA VAL A 70 -14.80 -3.39 -2.68
C VAL A 70 -16.27 -3.70 -2.38
N SER A 71 -16.57 -4.31 -1.23
CA SER A 71 -17.97 -4.60 -0.86
C SER A 71 -18.81 -3.34 -0.66
N LEU A 72 -18.20 -2.23 -0.22
CA LEU A 72 -18.86 -0.95 0.00
C LEU A 72 -19.32 -0.28 -1.31
N THR A 73 -18.75 -0.64 -2.44
CA THR A 73 -19.20 -0.10 -3.75
C THR A 73 -20.62 -0.50 -4.12
N ARG A 74 -21.19 -1.51 -3.45
CA ARG A 74 -22.60 -1.89 -3.59
C ARG A 74 -23.55 -1.02 -2.76
N GLU A 75 -23.02 -0.34 -1.75
CA GLU A 75 -23.77 0.46 -0.78
C GLU A 75 -23.65 1.96 -1.09
N PHE A 76 -22.49 2.39 -1.59
CA PHE A 76 -22.17 3.79 -1.79
C PHE A 76 -21.85 4.11 -3.25
N THR A 77 -22.53 5.09 -3.82
CA THR A 77 -22.32 5.56 -5.20
C THR A 77 -21.20 6.62 -5.29
N ASN A 78 -20.78 7.20 -4.18
CA ASN A 78 -19.68 8.16 -4.10
C ASN A 78 -18.31 7.50 -3.91
N LEU A 79 -18.16 6.21 -4.26
CA LEU A 79 -16.96 5.42 -4.02
C LEU A 79 -16.41 4.78 -5.29
N MET A 80 -15.09 4.88 -5.47
CA MET A 80 -14.32 4.13 -6.47
C MET A 80 -13.07 3.52 -5.82
N ILE A 81 -12.82 2.25 -6.09
CA ILE A 81 -11.62 1.54 -5.69
C ILE A 81 -10.68 1.44 -6.90
N LEU A 82 -9.40 1.71 -6.69
CA LEU A 82 -8.35 1.56 -7.70
C LEU A 82 -7.47 0.37 -7.35
N ARG A 83 -7.18 -0.48 -8.33
CA ARG A 83 -6.23 -1.60 -8.24
C ARG A 83 -5.37 -1.68 -9.49
N GLY A 84 -4.23 -2.36 -9.40
CA GLY A 84 -3.34 -2.52 -10.53
C GLY A 84 -2.38 -3.68 -10.40
N VAL A 85 -1.79 -4.07 -11.53
CA VAL A 85 -0.85 -5.20 -11.60
C VAL A 85 0.61 -4.82 -11.29
N SER A 86 0.87 -3.55 -11.02
CA SER A 86 2.24 -3.01 -10.89
C SER A 86 3.00 -3.52 -9.68
N LYS A 87 2.31 -3.88 -8.59
CA LYS A 87 2.94 -4.28 -7.32
C LYS A 87 2.83 -5.78 -7.09
N PHE A 88 1.63 -6.29 -6.85
CA PHE A 88 1.44 -7.70 -6.54
C PHE A 88 1.91 -8.63 -7.65
N TYR A 89 1.66 -8.27 -8.91
CA TYR A 89 2.08 -9.05 -10.08
C TYR A 89 3.46 -8.64 -10.62
N ALA A 90 4.19 -7.77 -9.92
CA ALA A 90 5.53 -7.31 -10.31
C ALA A 90 5.63 -6.80 -11.77
N ALA A 91 4.54 -6.24 -12.31
CA ALA A 91 4.40 -5.86 -13.71
C ALA A 91 4.16 -4.34 -13.92
N PRO A 92 5.02 -3.45 -13.36
CA PRO A 92 4.81 -2.01 -13.47
C PRO A 92 4.90 -1.50 -14.92
N GLY A 93 5.70 -2.17 -15.77
CA GLY A 93 5.86 -1.82 -17.19
C GLY A 93 4.62 -2.07 -18.03
N MET A 94 3.69 -2.93 -17.61
CA MET A 94 2.45 -3.21 -18.34
C MET A 94 1.47 -2.05 -18.34
N ARG A 95 1.62 -1.09 -17.43
CA ARG A 95 0.76 0.11 -17.29
C ARG A 95 -0.72 -0.24 -17.23
N LEU A 96 -1.05 -1.29 -16.48
CA LEU A 96 -2.41 -1.81 -16.32
C LEU A 96 -2.92 -1.57 -14.89
N GLY A 97 -4.09 -0.98 -14.80
CA GLY A 97 -4.89 -0.82 -13.60
C GLY A 97 -6.38 -0.88 -13.93
N TYR A 98 -7.20 -0.98 -12.92
CA TYR A 98 -8.65 -1.00 -13.07
C TYR A 98 -9.33 -0.33 -11.87
N GLY A 99 -10.51 0.21 -12.13
CA GLY A 99 -11.37 0.81 -11.13
C GLY A 99 -12.63 -0.03 -10.90
N ILE A 100 -13.09 -0.06 -9.66
CA ILE A 100 -14.33 -0.74 -9.24
C ILE A 100 -15.24 0.30 -8.59
N THR A 101 -16.45 0.46 -9.12
CA THR A 101 -17.46 1.37 -8.56
C THR A 101 -18.87 0.81 -8.80
N GLY A 102 -19.80 1.10 -7.91
CA GLY A 102 -21.22 0.85 -8.08
C GLY A 102 -21.97 2.00 -8.80
N ASN A 103 -21.30 3.13 -9.03
CA ASN A 103 -21.88 4.30 -9.68
C ASN A 103 -21.88 4.15 -11.21
N LEU A 104 -22.98 3.66 -11.77
CA LEU A 104 -23.10 3.41 -13.20
C LEU A 104 -23.09 4.70 -14.05
N GLU A 105 -23.61 5.81 -13.51
CA GLU A 105 -23.57 7.10 -14.19
C GLU A 105 -22.13 7.63 -14.29
N PHE A 106 -21.40 7.57 -13.20
CA PHE A 106 -19.98 7.93 -13.17
C PHE A 106 -19.16 7.06 -14.13
N LEU A 107 -19.41 5.74 -14.12
CA LEU A 107 -18.75 4.80 -15.03
C LEU A 107 -19.03 5.13 -16.51
N LYS A 108 -20.28 5.51 -16.83
CA LYS A 108 -20.66 5.93 -18.19
C LYS A 108 -19.88 7.19 -18.59
N LYS A 109 -19.87 8.21 -17.74
CA LYS A 109 -19.13 9.48 -17.99
C LYS A 109 -17.62 9.23 -18.15
N MET A 110 -17.04 8.33 -17.37
CA MET A 110 -15.64 7.94 -17.54
C MET A 110 -15.37 7.29 -18.90
N LYS A 111 -16.22 6.35 -19.32
CA LYS A 111 -16.09 5.70 -20.64
C LYS A 111 -16.19 6.68 -21.79
N GLU A 112 -17.09 7.67 -21.70
CA GLU A 112 -17.26 8.71 -22.73
C GLU A 112 -16.02 9.62 -22.85
N LYS A 113 -15.29 9.81 -21.74
CA LYS A 113 -14.07 10.65 -21.69
C LYS A 113 -12.77 9.87 -21.84
N GLN A 114 -12.86 8.54 -21.93
CA GLN A 114 -11.68 7.71 -22.05
C GLN A 114 -11.00 7.97 -23.41
N VAL A 115 -9.69 8.22 -23.36
CA VAL A 115 -8.89 8.38 -24.58
C VAL A 115 -8.87 7.03 -25.33
N PRO A 116 -9.20 7.03 -26.63
CA PRO A 116 -9.07 5.82 -27.45
C PRO A 116 -7.66 5.24 -27.36
N TRP A 117 -7.57 3.90 -27.34
CA TRP A 117 -6.29 3.15 -27.26
C TRP A 117 -5.47 3.39 -26.00
N SER A 118 -6.07 3.92 -24.94
CA SER A 118 -5.39 4.11 -23.64
C SER A 118 -4.89 2.80 -23.02
N LEU A 119 -5.57 1.68 -23.31
CA LEU A 119 -5.16 0.34 -22.88
C LEU A 119 -4.40 -0.34 -24.02
N ASN A 120 -3.11 -0.68 -23.77
CA ASN A 120 -2.34 -1.44 -24.75
C ASN A 120 -2.73 -2.93 -24.76
N SER A 121 -2.69 -3.56 -25.93
CA SER A 121 -3.14 -4.94 -26.12
C SER A 121 -2.33 -5.97 -25.33
N LEU A 122 -1.01 -5.75 -25.16
CA LEU A 122 -0.16 -6.63 -24.37
C LEU A 122 -0.51 -6.54 -22.88
N GLY A 123 -0.79 -5.34 -22.39
CA GLY A 123 -1.25 -5.11 -21.01
C GLY A 123 -2.60 -5.78 -20.74
N ALA A 124 -3.54 -5.71 -21.68
CA ALA A 124 -4.85 -6.37 -21.56
C ALA A 124 -4.70 -7.90 -21.48
N LEU A 125 -3.95 -8.50 -22.41
CA LEU A 125 -3.70 -9.94 -22.42
C LEU A 125 -2.95 -10.39 -21.17
N ALA A 126 -1.88 -9.67 -20.78
CA ALA A 126 -1.13 -9.97 -19.58
C ALA A 126 -2.02 -9.91 -18.33
N GLY A 127 -2.90 -8.91 -18.24
CA GLY A 127 -3.85 -8.79 -17.13
C GLY A 127 -4.79 -9.98 -17.02
N GLU A 128 -5.34 -10.46 -18.14
CA GLU A 128 -6.18 -11.66 -18.14
C GLU A 128 -5.45 -12.92 -17.64
N LEU A 129 -4.19 -13.09 -18.02
CA LEU A 129 -3.39 -14.23 -17.59
C LEU A 129 -3.01 -14.11 -16.11
N MET A 130 -2.50 -12.96 -15.70
CA MET A 130 -2.04 -12.69 -14.32
C MET A 130 -3.18 -12.85 -13.30
N LEU A 131 -4.35 -12.28 -13.56
CA LEU A 131 -5.49 -12.34 -12.65
C LEU A 131 -6.08 -13.76 -12.50
N LYS A 132 -5.80 -14.65 -13.47
CA LYS A 132 -6.23 -16.06 -13.45
C LYS A 132 -5.18 -17.00 -12.87
N ASP A 133 -3.94 -16.57 -12.70
CA ASP A 133 -2.83 -17.42 -12.22
C ASP A 133 -2.91 -17.64 -10.69
N LYS A 134 -3.73 -18.59 -10.29
CA LYS A 134 -3.91 -18.96 -8.88
C LYS A 134 -2.62 -19.47 -8.22
N ASN A 135 -1.70 -20.06 -8.99
CA ASN A 135 -0.44 -20.56 -8.46
C ASN A 135 0.48 -19.39 -8.09
N TYR A 136 0.63 -18.41 -8.98
CA TYR A 136 1.38 -17.18 -8.69
C TYR A 136 0.80 -16.46 -7.47
N ILE A 137 -0.52 -16.26 -7.45
CA ILE A 137 -1.22 -15.58 -6.35
C ILE A 137 -0.90 -16.26 -5.02
N ARG A 138 -1.03 -17.59 -4.95
CA ARG A 138 -0.75 -18.35 -3.73
C ARG A 138 0.71 -18.24 -3.31
N HIS A 139 1.64 -18.57 -4.21
CA HIS A 139 3.08 -18.53 -3.92
C HIS A 139 3.56 -17.15 -3.48
N THR A 140 3.11 -16.09 -4.15
CA THR A 140 3.48 -14.72 -3.79
C THR A 140 2.95 -14.35 -2.42
N ARG A 141 1.70 -14.69 -2.10
CA ARG A 141 1.12 -14.45 -0.77
C ARG A 141 1.88 -15.22 0.32
N ASP A 142 2.11 -16.52 0.11
CA ASP A 142 2.80 -17.38 1.07
C ASP A 142 4.22 -16.84 1.36
N LEU A 143 4.96 -16.45 0.33
CA LEU A 143 6.29 -15.85 0.47
C LEU A 143 6.24 -14.56 1.27
N ILE A 144 5.38 -13.62 0.88
CA ILE A 144 5.33 -12.29 1.53
C ILE A 144 4.85 -12.40 2.97
N LEU A 145 3.85 -13.22 3.26
CA LEU A 145 3.32 -13.38 4.63
C LEU A 145 4.34 -14.05 5.55
N SER A 146 4.99 -15.13 5.09
CA SER A 146 6.01 -15.82 5.88
C SER A 146 7.24 -14.95 6.13
N GLU A 147 7.77 -14.29 5.10
CA GLU A 147 8.93 -13.42 5.23
C GLU A 147 8.63 -12.16 6.05
N ARG A 148 7.46 -11.57 5.92
CA ARG A 148 7.03 -10.46 6.77
C ARG A 148 7.08 -10.83 8.26
N THR A 149 6.48 -11.98 8.59
CA THR A 149 6.47 -12.49 9.97
C THR A 149 7.89 -12.76 10.47
N ARG A 150 8.73 -13.38 9.64
CA ARG A 150 10.13 -13.65 9.97
C ARG A 150 10.94 -12.38 10.20
N LEU A 151 10.80 -11.40 9.31
CA LEU A 151 11.50 -10.12 9.39
C LEU A 151 11.08 -9.32 10.62
N LEU A 152 9.78 -9.19 10.89
CA LEU A 152 9.28 -8.48 12.07
C LEU A 152 9.81 -9.12 13.35
N LYS A 153 9.78 -10.45 13.46
CA LYS A 153 10.30 -11.17 14.63
C LYS A 153 11.82 -11.00 14.80
N ALA A 154 12.58 -10.99 13.71
CA ALA A 154 14.04 -10.74 13.79
C ALA A 154 14.33 -9.31 14.23
N LEU A 155 13.61 -8.33 13.69
CA LEU A 155 13.79 -6.91 14.01
C LEU A 155 13.40 -6.56 15.45
N GLU A 156 12.53 -7.33 16.10
CA GLU A 156 12.22 -7.17 17.54
C GLU A 156 13.47 -7.31 18.42
N ASN A 157 14.49 -8.05 17.97
CA ASN A 157 15.75 -8.26 18.68
C ASN A 157 16.82 -7.18 18.37
N ILE A 158 16.52 -6.21 17.50
CA ILE A 158 17.43 -5.15 17.09
C ILE A 158 16.89 -3.81 17.64
N PRO A 159 17.32 -3.39 18.85
CA PRO A 159 16.77 -2.21 19.53
C PRO A 159 17.06 -0.89 18.80
N THR A 160 17.98 -0.90 17.82
CA THR A 160 18.25 0.23 16.94
C THR A 160 17.00 0.65 16.15
N TYR A 161 16.05 -0.25 15.89
CA TYR A 161 14.90 0.02 15.05
C TYR A 161 13.58 -0.27 15.76
N LYS A 162 12.63 0.66 15.61
CA LYS A 162 11.23 0.44 15.96
C LYS A 162 10.47 -0.01 14.70
N THR A 163 9.81 -1.15 14.82
CA THR A 163 8.91 -1.69 13.77
C THR A 163 7.47 -1.22 13.93
N TYR A 164 6.69 -1.39 12.89
CA TYR A 164 5.25 -1.13 12.87
C TYR A 164 4.51 -2.30 12.21
N PRO A 165 3.23 -2.55 12.56
CA PRO A 165 2.40 -3.51 11.85
C PRO A 165 2.37 -3.21 10.35
N ALA A 166 2.58 -4.22 9.52
CA ALA A 166 2.69 -4.07 8.08
C ALA A 166 1.70 -4.95 7.32
N TYR A 167 1.01 -4.37 6.35
CA TYR A 167 0.00 -5.04 5.52
C TYR A 167 0.36 -5.07 4.02
N ALA A 168 1.32 -4.25 3.59
CA ALA A 168 1.87 -4.27 2.23
C ALA A 168 3.09 -5.21 2.11
N ASN A 169 3.77 -5.17 0.97
CA ASN A 169 5.02 -5.92 0.73
C ASN A 169 6.29 -5.15 1.15
N PHE A 170 6.17 -4.26 2.12
CA PHE A 170 7.29 -3.49 2.65
C PHE A 170 7.12 -3.23 4.15
N LEU A 171 8.24 -2.97 4.81
CA LEU A 171 8.31 -2.58 6.22
C LEU A 171 8.82 -1.15 6.34
N LEU A 172 8.23 -0.39 7.26
CA LEU A 172 8.73 0.90 7.72
C LEU A 172 9.42 0.70 9.06
N LEU A 173 10.63 1.23 9.20
CA LEU A 173 11.38 1.23 10.47
C LEU A 173 11.68 2.67 10.87
N LYS A 174 11.51 2.98 12.17
CA LYS A 174 12.05 4.20 12.78
C LYS A 174 13.40 3.87 13.39
N ILE A 175 14.42 4.66 13.09
CA ILE A 175 15.75 4.57 13.72
C ILE A 175 15.66 5.20 15.10
N GLN A 176 16.10 4.46 16.14
CA GLN A 176 16.09 4.90 17.53
C GLN A 176 17.49 5.16 18.07
N LYS A 177 18.54 4.72 17.34
CA LYS A 177 19.94 4.91 17.74
C LYS A 177 20.36 6.36 17.50
N PRO A 178 20.83 7.09 18.52
CA PRO A 178 21.33 8.45 18.33
C PRO A 178 22.46 8.52 17.31
N CYS A 179 22.49 9.59 16.54
CA CYS A 179 23.51 9.88 15.52
C CYS A 179 23.53 8.91 14.32
N LEU A 180 22.62 7.95 14.23
CA LEU A 180 22.44 7.11 13.04
C LEU A 180 21.31 7.70 12.20
N THR A 181 21.63 8.13 10.98
CA THR A 181 20.65 8.70 10.05
C THR A 181 20.09 7.68 9.09
N SER A 182 18.95 7.97 8.48
CA SER A 182 18.37 7.14 7.41
C SER A 182 19.27 7.07 6.17
N GLN A 183 20.08 8.14 5.92
CA GLN A 183 21.07 8.15 4.86
C GLN A 183 22.23 7.18 5.16
N ASP A 184 22.73 7.12 6.40
CA ASP A 184 23.80 6.18 6.78
C ASP A 184 23.37 4.73 6.56
N VAL A 185 22.12 4.40 6.92
CA VAL A 185 21.56 3.05 6.71
C VAL A 185 21.38 2.77 5.20
N PHE A 186 20.93 3.77 4.44
CA PHE A 186 20.83 3.65 2.97
C PHE A 186 22.20 3.36 2.36
N ASP A 187 23.22 4.13 2.74
CA ASP A 187 24.60 3.98 2.23
C ASP A 187 25.20 2.63 2.58
N ALA A 188 25.01 2.14 3.81
CA ALA A 188 25.45 0.81 4.21
C ALA A 188 24.78 -0.30 3.38
N CYS A 189 23.49 -0.15 3.07
CA CYS A 189 22.75 -1.12 2.26
C CYS A 189 23.18 -1.08 0.77
N ILE A 190 23.29 0.12 0.20
CA ILE A 190 23.61 0.27 -1.24
C ILE A 190 25.03 -0.20 -1.57
N HIS A 191 26.00 0.01 -0.68
CA HIS A 191 27.36 -0.51 -0.81
C HIS A 191 27.40 -2.05 -0.86
N GLN A 192 26.39 -2.70 -0.29
CA GLN A 192 26.24 -4.16 -0.38
C GLN A 192 25.22 -4.60 -1.46
N GLY A 193 24.85 -3.70 -2.38
CA GLY A 193 23.96 -4.00 -3.49
C GLY A 193 22.49 -4.17 -3.12
N LEU A 194 22.06 -3.67 -1.95
CA LEU A 194 20.67 -3.67 -1.52
C LEU A 194 20.14 -2.24 -1.50
N MET A 195 19.15 -1.96 -2.36
CA MET A 195 18.50 -0.66 -2.40
C MET A 195 17.30 -0.64 -1.44
N ILE A 196 17.36 0.21 -0.44
CA ILE A 196 16.24 0.55 0.43
C ILE A 196 15.75 1.98 0.15
N ARG A 197 14.72 2.42 0.84
CA ARG A 197 14.22 3.80 0.76
C ARG A 197 14.62 4.56 2.02
N ASP A 198 15.43 5.58 1.87
CA ASP A 198 15.52 6.69 2.81
C ASP A 198 14.19 7.47 2.79
N CYS A 199 13.58 7.64 3.97
CA CYS A 199 12.27 8.26 4.11
C CYS A 199 12.32 9.74 4.54
N SER A 200 13.47 10.38 4.55
CA SER A 200 13.67 11.80 4.92
C SER A 200 12.80 12.77 4.10
N SER A 201 12.43 12.39 2.88
CA SER A 201 11.57 13.18 2.00
C SER A 201 10.06 13.09 2.29
N PHE A 202 9.64 12.28 3.28
CA PHE A 202 8.24 12.20 3.69
C PHE A 202 7.97 13.19 4.83
N GLU A 203 7.35 14.31 4.51
CA GLU A 203 7.04 15.40 5.46
C GLU A 203 6.20 14.96 6.67
N CYS A 204 5.43 13.86 6.53
CA CYS A 204 4.58 13.32 7.60
C CYS A 204 5.33 12.44 8.61
N LEU A 205 6.63 12.18 8.41
CA LEU A 205 7.46 11.37 9.32
C LEU A 205 8.39 12.28 10.13
N ASP A 206 8.18 12.30 11.43
CA ASP A 206 9.05 13.03 12.36
C ASP A 206 10.18 12.11 12.87
N GLY A 207 11.40 12.37 12.40
CA GLY A 207 12.62 11.62 12.73
C GLY A 207 13.16 10.78 11.57
N GLU A 208 14.11 9.92 11.91
CA GLU A 208 14.83 9.09 10.95
C GLU A 208 14.07 7.79 10.65
N TYR A 209 13.69 7.60 9.40
CA TYR A 209 12.95 6.42 8.95
C TYR A 209 13.54 5.83 7.68
N ILE A 210 13.50 4.51 7.59
CA ILE A 210 13.79 3.75 6.37
C ILE A 210 12.62 2.85 6.01
N ARG A 211 12.46 2.57 4.72
CA ARG A 211 11.49 1.60 4.22
C ARG A 211 12.15 0.65 3.23
N PHE A 212 11.90 -0.63 3.37
CA PHE A 212 12.39 -1.62 2.40
C PHE A 212 11.30 -2.61 2.02
N CYS A 213 11.39 -3.12 0.79
CA CYS A 213 10.49 -4.17 0.31
C CYS A 213 10.90 -5.52 0.87
N ILE A 214 9.90 -6.38 1.11
CA ILE A 214 10.11 -7.80 1.37
C ILE A 214 10.60 -8.42 0.05
N MET A 215 11.79 -9.00 0.08
CA MET A 215 12.50 -9.57 -1.05
C MET A 215 12.53 -11.11 -0.96
N HIS A 216 13.32 -11.74 -1.81
CA HIS A 216 13.67 -13.15 -1.68
C HIS A 216 14.37 -13.41 -0.33
N PRO A 217 14.13 -14.56 0.36
CA PRO A 217 14.64 -14.83 1.71
C PRO A 217 16.14 -14.58 1.91
N GLN A 218 16.96 -14.91 0.92
CA GLN A 218 18.41 -14.67 0.98
C GLN A 218 18.76 -13.17 1.09
N ASN A 219 18.08 -12.32 0.31
CA ASN A 219 18.31 -10.88 0.35
C ASN A 219 17.77 -10.26 1.64
N ASN A 220 16.64 -10.75 2.13
CA ASN A 220 16.11 -10.35 3.43
C ASN A 220 17.07 -10.70 4.58
N THR A 221 17.71 -11.87 4.54
CA THR A 221 18.72 -12.27 5.53
C THR A 221 19.96 -11.38 5.46
N ARG A 222 20.44 -11.04 4.25
CA ARG A 222 21.54 -10.08 4.08
C ARG A 222 21.19 -8.71 4.62
N LEU A 223 19.96 -8.23 4.35
CA LEU A 223 19.50 -6.96 4.88
C LEU A 223 19.48 -6.95 6.42
N LEU A 224 18.92 -8.00 7.05
CA LEU A 224 18.92 -8.11 8.52
C LEU A 224 20.34 -8.04 9.08
N HIS A 225 21.32 -8.75 8.47
CA HIS A 225 22.70 -8.71 8.92
C HIS A 225 23.31 -7.30 8.83
N ILE A 226 23.01 -6.55 7.78
CA ILE A 226 23.46 -5.15 7.68
C ILE A 226 22.84 -4.32 8.81
N LEU A 227 21.55 -4.46 9.05
CA LEU A 227 20.85 -3.69 10.09
C LEU A 227 21.32 -4.04 11.51
N GLU A 228 21.74 -5.28 11.76
CA GLU A 228 22.31 -5.72 13.04
C GLU A 228 23.68 -5.11 13.32
N THR A 229 24.45 -4.79 12.29
CA THR A 229 25.84 -4.26 12.43
C THR A 229 25.90 -2.74 12.57
N LEU A 230 24.82 -2.03 12.36
CA LEU A 230 24.69 -0.57 12.47
C LEU A 230 24.22 -0.17 13.87
#